data_9aade96377e76f4c7a6e5c78328d5347
#
_entry.id   9aade96377e76f4c7a6e5c78328d5347
#
_cell.length_a   1.000
_cell.length_b   1.000
_cell.length_c   1.000
_cell.angle_alpha   90.00
_cell.angle_beta   90.00
_cell.angle_gamma   90.00
#
_symmetry.space_group_name_H-M   'P 1'
#
loop_
_entity.id
_entity.type
_entity.pdbx_description
1 polymer ?
#
loop_
_entity_poly.entity_id
_entity_poly.type
_entity_poly.pdbx_seq_one_letter_code
_entity_poly.pdbx_strand_id
1 'polypeptide(L)'
;PLDQTLVNLKLMGVIDNDLTLLDTYMQKANEYIEVPLPRNYPVFGEDAFETGTGVHASAVIKAMRKGDDWLADRVYSGVPAGDFGLKQVIRIGHMSGRSNIIWWLEQEGIEAEEALVAHLFEVAKSQKRNMLDEEIHAAVAAYSAS
;
A
#
# COMPACT_ATOMS: atom_id res chain seq x y z
N PRO A 1 4.99 15.25 17.96
CA PRO A 1 6.04 15.03 16.95
C PRO A 1 5.95 16.08 15.85
N LEU A 2 7.10 16.57 15.38
CA LEU A 2 7.17 17.66 14.38
C LEU A 2 6.53 17.22 13.04
N ASP A 3 6.81 16.02 12.61
CA ASP A 3 6.25 15.42 11.40
C ASP A 3 4.72 15.43 11.41
N GLN A 4 4.10 14.96 12.49
CA GLN A 4 2.64 14.94 12.65
C GLN A 4 2.05 16.38 12.70
N THR A 5 2.79 17.31 13.27
CA THR A 5 2.38 18.73 13.27
C THR A 5 2.38 19.28 11.84
N LEU A 6 3.45 19.03 11.07
CA LEU A 6 3.55 19.49 9.68
C LEU A 6 2.47 18.85 8.79
N VAL A 7 2.23 17.54 8.94
CA VAL A 7 1.14 16.84 8.23
C VAL A 7 -0.21 17.52 8.53
N ASN A 8 -0.54 17.73 9.79
CA ASN A 8 -1.81 18.34 10.17
C ASN A 8 -1.94 19.78 9.64
N LEU A 9 -0.90 20.60 9.73
CA LEU A 9 -0.92 21.97 9.21
C LEU A 9 -1.11 22.00 7.69
N LYS A 10 -0.49 21.06 6.97
CA LYS A 10 -0.67 20.90 5.52
C LYS A 10 -2.09 20.49 5.18
N LEU A 11 -2.65 19.49 5.85
CA LEU A 11 -4.02 19.01 5.62
C LEU A 11 -5.08 20.07 5.96
N MET A 12 -4.80 20.93 6.95
CA MET A 12 -5.67 22.06 7.32
C MET A 12 -5.52 23.26 6.37
N GLY A 13 -4.60 23.23 5.42
CA GLY A 13 -4.33 24.36 4.52
C GLY A 13 -3.67 25.56 5.19
N VAL A 14 -3.01 25.37 6.35
CA VAL A 14 -2.30 26.42 7.08
C VAL A 14 -0.92 26.70 6.49
N ILE A 15 -0.30 25.66 5.89
CA ILE A 15 0.99 25.76 5.22
C ILE A 15 0.89 25.14 3.82
N ASP A 16 1.65 25.70 2.87
CA ASP A 16 1.75 25.22 1.47
C ASP A 16 3.10 24.58 1.14
N ASN A 17 3.94 24.37 2.15
CA ASN A 17 5.26 23.77 1.96
C ASN A 17 5.15 22.43 1.23
N ASP A 18 6.14 22.13 0.39
CA ASP A 18 6.38 20.79 -0.14
C ASP A 18 6.88 19.90 0.99
N LEU A 19 6.14 18.84 1.31
CA LEU A 19 6.46 17.89 2.37
C LEU A 19 6.83 16.49 1.82
N THR A 20 7.10 16.38 0.52
CA THR A 20 7.44 15.08 -0.13
C THR A 20 8.73 14.46 0.39
N LEU A 21 9.62 15.23 1.00
CA LEU A 21 10.85 14.74 1.63
C LEU A 21 10.68 14.42 3.13
N LEU A 22 9.49 14.58 3.68
CA LEU A 22 9.28 14.40 5.13
C LEU A 22 9.47 12.94 5.55
N ASP A 23 9.09 11.98 4.70
CA ASP A 23 9.38 10.56 4.93
C ASP A 23 10.88 10.29 5.02
N THR A 24 11.66 10.77 4.06
CA THR A 24 13.13 10.64 4.07
C THR A 24 13.73 11.23 5.33
N TYR A 25 13.23 12.40 5.77
CA TYR A 25 13.67 13.03 7.02
C TYR A 25 13.35 12.12 8.23
N MET A 26 12.14 11.57 8.30
CA MET A 26 11.73 10.69 9.39
C MET A 26 12.57 9.42 9.47
N GLN A 27 12.81 8.76 8.33
CA GLN A 27 13.64 7.57 8.26
C GLN A 27 15.07 7.86 8.73
N LYS A 28 15.68 8.96 8.25
CA LYS A 28 17.02 9.38 8.68
C LYS A 28 17.10 9.76 10.16
N ALA A 29 16.12 10.50 10.64
CA ALA A 29 16.08 10.88 12.06
C ALA A 29 16.05 9.63 12.96
N ASN A 30 15.18 8.66 12.64
CA ASN A 30 15.05 7.42 13.41
C ASN A 30 16.33 6.55 13.33
N GLU A 31 16.98 6.51 12.15
CA GLU A 31 18.27 5.84 11.97
C GLU A 31 19.34 6.43 12.91
N TYR A 32 19.47 7.78 12.96
CA TYR A 32 20.47 8.44 13.79
C TYR A 32 20.24 8.34 15.30
N ILE A 33 18.99 8.29 15.73
CA ILE A 33 18.65 8.15 17.16
C ILE A 33 18.52 6.67 17.58
N GLU A 34 18.69 5.73 16.64
CA GLU A 34 18.57 4.28 16.86
C GLU A 34 17.21 3.86 17.46
N VAL A 35 16.14 4.60 17.12
CA VAL A 35 14.76 4.27 17.54
C VAL A 35 13.96 3.92 16.29
N PRO A 36 13.56 2.64 16.12
CA PRO A 36 12.80 2.23 14.95
C PRO A 36 11.42 2.88 14.92
N LEU A 37 11.00 3.30 13.75
CA LEU A 37 9.65 3.79 13.55
C LEU A 37 8.65 2.62 13.70
N PRO A 38 7.62 2.72 14.55
CA PRO A 38 6.61 1.67 14.64
C PRO A 38 5.94 1.43 13.29
N ARG A 39 5.68 0.17 12.95
CA ARG A 39 5.06 -0.20 11.68
C ARG A 39 3.77 0.58 11.39
N ASN A 40 2.94 0.78 12.41
CA ASN A 40 1.67 1.48 12.37
C ASN A 40 1.77 2.98 12.71
N TYR A 41 2.96 3.58 12.56
CA TYR A 41 3.11 5.01 12.82
C TYR A 41 2.31 5.83 11.80
N PRO A 42 1.52 6.82 12.23
CA PRO A 42 0.67 7.57 11.31
C PRO A 42 1.48 8.19 10.17
N VAL A 43 1.02 8.03 8.94
CA VAL A 43 1.57 8.53 7.67
C VAL A 43 2.90 7.86 7.27
N PHE A 44 3.87 7.73 8.16
CA PHE A 44 5.24 7.29 7.83
C PHE A 44 5.55 5.86 8.29
N GLY A 45 4.61 5.17 8.91
CA GLY A 45 4.72 3.74 9.19
C GLY A 45 4.59 2.90 7.92
N GLU A 46 5.20 1.72 7.95
CA GLU A 46 5.26 0.81 6.80
C GLU A 46 3.87 0.46 6.24
N ASP A 47 2.85 0.35 7.10
CA ASP A 47 1.50 -0.05 6.71
C ASP A 47 0.51 1.13 6.53
N ALA A 48 0.96 2.37 6.65
CA ALA A 48 0.10 3.56 6.69
C ALA A 48 -0.81 3.71 5.46
N PHE A 49 -0.35 3.29 4.28
CA PHE A 49 -1.07 3.40 3.01
C PHE A 49 -1.38 2.03 2.38
N GLU A 50 -1.35 0.97 3.18
CA GLU A 50 -1.69 -0.37 2.72
C GLU A 50 -3.21 -0.59 2.65
N THR A 51 -3.69 -1.09 1.52
CA THR A 51 -5.09 -1.46 1.31
C THR A 51 -5.20 -2.94 0.96
N GLY A 52 -5.64 -3.77 1.92
CA GLY A 52 -5.86 -5.20 1.73
C GLY A 52 -7.32 -5.57 1.45
N THR A 53 -8.30 -4.72 1.80
CA THR A 53 -9.74 -5.00 1.63
C THR A 53 -10.16 -4.87 0.17
N GLY A 54 -10.80 -5.91 -0.37
CA GLY A 54 -11.11 -6.03 -1.80
C GLY A 54 -11.92 -4.86 -2.39
N VAL A 55 -12.95 -4.40 -1.69
CA VAL A 55 -13.81 -3.29 -2.18
C VAL A 55 -13.01 -1.98 -2.24
N HIS A 56 -12.25 -1.67 -1.20
CA HIS A 56 -11.41 -0.47 -1.14
C HIS A 56 -10.30 -0.51 -2.19
N ALA A 57 -9.58 -1.63 -2.25
CA ALA A 57 -8.54 -1.84 -3.26
C ALA A 57 -9.08 -1.68 -4.69
N SER A 58 -10.25 -2.24 -4.98
CA SER A 58 -10.88 -2.11 -6.31
C SER A 58 -11.14 -0.66 -6.72
N ALA A 59 -11.52 0.20 -5.79
CA ALA A 59 -11.74 1.62 -6.09
C ALA A 59 -10.40 2.37 -6.31
N VAL A 60 -9.39 2.12 -5.46
CA VAL A 60 -8.05 2.69 -5.63
C VAL A 60 -7.44 2.24 -6.96
N ILE A 61 -7.48 0.93 -7.29
CA ILE A 61 -6.99 0.38 -8.56
C ILE A 61 -7.68 1.04 -9.77
N LYS A 62 -9.00 1.24 -9.70
CA LYS A 62 -9.74 1.90 -10.78
C LYS A 62 -9.29 3.33 -11.01
N ALA A 63 -8.98 4.08 -9.96
CA ALA A 63 -8.44 5.42 -10.07
C ALA A 63 -7.03 5.40 -10.66
N MET A 64 -6.15 4.53 -10.17
CA MET A 64 -4.78 4.35 -10.69
C MET A 64 -4.78 3.99 -12.20
N ARG A 65 -5.64 3.06 -12.63
CA ARG A 65 -5.76 2.68 -14.05
C ARG A 65 -6.26 3.80 -14.96
N LYS A 66 -6.95 4.80 -14.40
CA LYS A 66 -7.36 6.01 -15.13
C LYS A 66 -6.28 7.09 -15.16
N GLY A 67 -5.18 6.89 -14.43
CA GLY A 67 -4.16 7.92 -14.22
C GLY A 67 -4.66 9.08 -13.34
N ASP A 68 -5.67 8.83 -12.50
CA ASP A 68 -6.23 9.81 -11.57
C ASP A 68 -5.61 9.60 -10.16
N ASP A 69 -4.35 10.03 -10.05
CA ASP A 69 -3.59 9.89 -8.81
C ASP A 69 -4.23 10.67 -7.66
N TRP A 70 -4.84 11.81 -7.97
CA TRP A 70 -5.55 12.61 -6.98
C TRP A 70 -6.70 11.82 -6.33
N LEU A 71 -7.49 11.12 -7.15
CA LEU A 71 -8.59 10.28 -6.66
C LEU A 71 -8.07 9.02 -5.98
N ALA A 72 -7.04 8.38 -6.52
CA ALA A 72 -6.43 7.18 -5.93
C ALA A 72 -5.96 7.44 -4.49
N ASP A 73 -5.38 8.62 -4.25
CA ASP A 73 -4.89 9.02 -2.93
C ASP A 73 -5.99 9.38 -1.92
N ARG A 74 -7.22 9.66 -2.39
CA ARG A 74 -8.27 10.23 -1.52
C ARG A 74 -9.52 9.37 -1.39
N VAL A 75 -9.71 8.39 -2.27
CA VAL A 75 -10.96 7.62 -2.30
C VAL A 75 -11.22 6.82 -1.02
N TYR A 76 -10.17 6.34 -0.37
CA TYR A 76 -10.25 5.61 0.89
C TYR A 76 -9.17 6.00 1.92
N SER A 77 -8.45 7.08 1.67
CA SER A 77 -7.44 7.59 2.59
C SER A 77 -7.78 9.01 3.03
N GLY A 78 -7.75 9.26 4.33
CA GLY A 78 -7.92 10.60 4.90
C GLY A 78 -6.68 11.47 4.75
N VAL A 79 -5.53 10.85 4.43
CA VAL A 79 -4.27 11.53 4.15
C VAL A 79 -3.84 11.15 2.74
N PRO A 80 -3.65 12.10 1.82
CA PRO A 80 -3.13 11.82 0.49
C PRO A 80 -1.65 11.41 0.55
N ALA A 81 -1.33 10.19 0.13
CA ALA A 81 0.04 9.66 0.19
C ALA A 81 1.02 10.52 -0.62
N GLY A 82 0.62 10.94 -1.83
CA GLY A 82 1.46 11.72 -2.75
C GLY A 82 1.87 13.09 -2.20
N ASP A 83 1.05 13.72 -1.36
CA ASP A 83 1.37 15.00 -0.73
C ASP A 83 2.60 14.89 0.21
N PHE A 84 2.96 13.67 0.59
CA PHE A 84 4.07 13.36 1.50
C PHE A 84 5.14 12.46 0.86
N GLY A 85 5.16 12.34 -0.48
CA GLY A 85 6.14 11.56 -1.23
C GLY A 85 5.94 10.04 -1.14
N LEU A 86 4.79 9.60 -0.65
CA LEU A 86 4.41 8.20 -0.47
C LEU A 86 3.41 7.75 -1.55
N LYS A 87 3.02 6.48 -1.52
CA LYS A 87 2.09 5.89 -2.49
C LYS A 87 1.09 4.96 -1.81
N GLN A 88 -0.09 4.84 -2.40
CA GLN A 88 -1.04 3.80 -2.03
C GLN A 88 -0.48 2.42 -2.41
N VAL A 89 -0.56 1.47 -1.50
CA VAL A 89 -0.06 0.10 -1.67
C VAL A 89 -1.22 -0.88 -1.59
N ILE A 90 -1.41 -1.68 -2.64
CA ILE A 90 -2.42 -2.74 -2.66
C ILE A 90 -1.79 -4.02 -2.12
N ARG A 91 -2.39 -4.58 -1.08
CA ARG A 91 -1.95 -5.83 -0.45
C ARG A 91 -2.91 -6.98 -0.74
N ILE A 92 -2.39 -8.20 -0.63
CA ILE A 92 -3.15 -9.46 -0.75
C ILE A 92 -3.25 -10.11 0.63
N GLY A 93 -4.45 -10.53 1.02
CA GLY A 93 -4.71 -11.21 2.28
C GLY A 93 -6.14 -11.74 2.38
N HIS A 94 -6.55 -12.20 3.55
CA HIS A 94 -7.85 -12.84 3.75
C HIS A 94 -9.07 -11.95 3.42
N MET A 95 -8.91 -10.62 3.47
CA MET A 95 -9.96 -9.65 3.14
C MET A 95 -9.92 -9.20 1.68
N SER A 96 -8.94 -9.66 0.91
CA SER A 96 -8.75 -9.24 -0.48
C SER A 96 -9.81 -9.80 -1.42
N GLY A 97 -10.06 -9.06 -2.50
CA GLY A 97 -10.79 -9.52 -3.67
C GLY A 97 -9.83 -9.96 -4.78
N ARG A 98 -10.39 -10.52 -5.84
CA ARG A 98 -9.61 -10.92 -7.03
C ARG A 98 -8.85 -9.75 -7.66
N SER A 99 -9.40 -8.53 -7.59
CA SER A 99 -8.76 -7.31 -8.10
C SER A 99 -7.42 -7.00 -7.44
N ASN A 100 -7.24 -7.32 -6.15
CA ASN A 100 -5.96 -7.15 -5.47
C ASN A 100 -4.89 -8.07 -6.10
N ILE A 101 -5.26 -9.33 -6.37
CA ILE A 101 -4.37 -10.34 -6.91
C ILE A 101 -3.99 -9.97 -8.35
N ILE A 102 -4.98 -9.66 -9.19
CA ILE A 102 -4.75 -9.26 -10.58
C ILE A 102 -3.83 -8.05 -10.63
N TRP A 103 -4.09 -7.03 -9.80
CA TRP A 103 -3.26 -5.83 -9.72
C TRP A 103 -1.82 -6.16 -9.34
N TRP A 104 -1.62 -6.97 -8.31
CA TRP A 104 -0.28 -7.37 -7.86
C TRP A 104 0.48 -8.12 -8.94
N LEU A 105 -0.15 -9.12 -9.59
CA LEU A 105 0.44 -9.86 -10.71
C LEU A 105 0.85 -8.93 -11.87
N GLU A 106 -0.02 -7.98 -12.23
CA GLU A 106 0.26 -6.98 -13.26
C GLU A 106 1.49 -6.11 -12.90
N GLN A 107 1.63 -5.70 -11.63
CA GLN A 107 2.79 -4.92 -11.18
C GLN A 107 4.09 -5.74 -11.23
N GLU A 108 4.03 -7.04 -10.98
CA GLU A 108 5.16 -7.96 -11.10
C GLU A 108 5.45 -8.41 -12.53
N GLY A 109 4.66 -7.97 -13.51
CA GLY A 109 4.79 -8.39 -14.91
C GLY A 109 4.42 -9.85 -15.16
N ILE A 110 3.60 -10.43 -14.27
CA ILE A 110 3.11 -11.82 -14.36
C ILE A 110 1.72 -11.80 -14.99
N GLU A 111 1.48 -12.66 -15.96
CA GLU A 111 0.16 -12.80 -16.58
C GLU A 111 -0.87 -13.29 -15.55
N ALA A 112 -1.97 -12.53 -15.40
CA ALA A 112 -3.02 -12.84 -14.44
C ALA A 112 -4.00 -13.89 -15.01
N GLU A 113 -3.49 -15.11 -15.27
CA GLU A 113 -4.30 -16.24 -15.70
C GLU A 113 -5.38 -16.59 -14.68
N GLU A 114 -6.57 -16.93 -15.15
CA GLU A 114 -7.73 -17.23 -14.29
C GLU A 114 -7.43 -18.29 -13.22
N ALA A 115 -6.72 -19.36 -13.61
CA ALA A 115 -6.38 -20.44 -12.70
C ALA A 115 -5.35 -20.01 -11.64
N LEU A 116 -4.32 -19.22 -12.01
CA LEU A 116 -3.36 -18.65 -11.06
C LEU A 116 -4.05 -17.69 -10.10
N VAL A 117 -4.92 -16.81 -10.60
CA VAL A 117 -5.70 -15.87 -9.76
C VAL A 117 -6.58 -16.64 -8.78
N ALA A 118 -7.23 -17.71 -9.21
CA ALA A 118 -8.05 -18.57 -8.33
C ALA A 118 -7.19 -19.25 -7.26
N HIS A 119 -6.03 -19.80 -7.63
CA HIS A 119 -5.09 -20.41 -6.69
C HIS A 119 -4.63 -19.40 -5.62
N LEU A 120 -4.14 -18.24 -6.02
CA LEU A 120 -3.70 -17.21 -5.09
C LEU A 120 -4.85 -16.68 -4.22
N PHE A 121 -6.06 -16.63 -4.74
CA PHE A 121 -7.24 -16.25 -3.95
C PHE A 121 -7.51 -17.24 -2.81
N GLU A 122 -7.44 -18.55 -3.06
CA GLU A 122 -7.61 -19.55 -2.01
C GLU A 122 -6.47 -19.51 -0.99
N VAL A 123 -5.21 -19.35 -1.45
CA VAL A 123 -4.07 -19.15 -0.55
C VAL A 123 -4.27 -17.93 0.34
N ALA A 124 -4.68 -16.79 -0.25
CA ALA A 124 -4.95 -15.57 0.51
C ALA A 124 -6.07 -15.74 1.53
N LYS A 125 -7.17 -16.44 1.17
CA LYS A 125 -8.30 -16.70 2.08
C LYS A 125 -7.94 -17.57 3.27
N SER A 126 -6.94 -18.42 3.16
CA SER A 126 -6.43 -19.24 4.27
C SER A 126 -5.59 -18.45 5.28
N GLN A 127 -5.14 -17.25 4.94
CA GLN A 127 -4.33 -16.40 5.82
C GLN A 127 -5.18 -15.72 6.90
N LYS A 128 -4.51 -15.17 7.92
CA LYS A 128 -5.14 -14.33 8.96
C LYS A 128 -4.68 -12.86 8.90
N ARG A 129 -3.79 -12.54 7.95
CA ARG A 129 -3.17 -11.23 7.74
C ARG A 129 -2.93 -10.98 6.26
N ASN A 130 -2.44 -9.81 5.91
CA ASN A 130 -1.86 -9.59 4.60
C ASN A 130 -0.60 -10.46 4.43
N MET A 131 -0.44 -11.00 3.24
CA MET A 131 0.74 -11.78 2.86
C MET A 131 1.93 -10.84 2.61
N LEU A 132 3.13 -11.34 2.88
CA LEU A 132 4.37 -10.70 2.45
C LEU A 132 4.60 -10.99 0.97
N ASP A 133 5.34 -10.13 0.28
CA ASP A 133 5.61 -10.31 -1.15
C ASP A 133 6.35 -11.62 -1.43
N GLU A 134 7.27 -12.05 -0.54
CA GLU A 134 7.96 -13.34 -0.65
C GLU A 134 6.99 -14.54 -0.55
N GLU A 135 5.95 -14.43 0.27
CA GLU A 135 4.94 -15.48 0.41
C GLU A 135 4.08 -15.59 -0.85
N ILE A 136 3.77 -14.45 -1.49
CA ILE A 136 3.02 -14.42 -2.75
C ILE A 136 3.87 -15.01 -3.87
N HIS A 137 5.14 -14.60 -3.98
CA HIS A 137 6.08 -15.17 -4.95
C HIS A 137 6.25 -16.68 -4.77
N ALA A 138 6.35 -17.16 -3.54
CA ALA A 138 6.43 -18.59 -3.26
C ALA A 138 5.16 -19.34 -3.72
N ALA A 139 3.97 -18.74 -3.51
CA ALA A 139 2.71 -19.32 -3.97
C ALA A 139 2.60 -19.36 -5.50
N VAL A 140 3.08 -18.33 -6.21
CA VAL A 140 3.17 -18.30 -7.67
C VAL A 140 4.11 -19.40 -8.18
N ALA A 141 5.30 -19.53 -7.58
CA ALA A 141 6.28 -20.54 -7.95
C ALA A 141 5.76 -21.98 -7.73
N ALA A 142 5.06 -22.21 -6.63
CA ALA A 142 4.44 -23.51 -6.33
C ALA A 142 3.35 -23.88 -7.35
N TYR A 143 2.56 -22.89 -7.81
CA TYR A 143 1.57 -23.11 -8.88
C TYR A 143 2.23 -23.47 -10.20
N SER A 144 3.32 -22.79 -10.58
CA SER A 144 4.03 -23.03 -11.85
C SER A 144 4.77 -24.38 -11.89
N ALA A 145 4.99 -25.02 -10.74
CA ALA A 145 5.65 -26.32 -10.62
C ALA A 145 4.67 -27.51 -10.60
N SER A 146 3.36 -27.26 -10.59
CA SER A 146 2.30 -28.27 -10.53
C SER A 146 1.62 -28.48 -11.87
#